data_2f0a56b6d2bfe2c0adbfdf47d9a10974
#
_entry.id   2f0a56b6d2bfe2c0adbfdf47d9a10974
#
_cell.length_a   1.000
_cell.length_b   1.000
_cell.length_c   1.000
_cell.angle_alpha   90.00
_cell.angle_beta   90.00
_cell.angle_gamma   90.00
#
_symmetry.space_group_name_H-M   'P 1'
#
loop_
_entity.id
_entity.type
_entity.pdbx_description
1 polymer ?
#
loop_
_entity_poly.entity_id
_entity_poly.type
_entity_poly.pdbx_seq_one_letter_code
_entity_poly.pdbx_strand_id
1 'polypeptide(L)'
;MTLRDIARPREELVSASPDTPVTELATQMRERTVGSVVIEEAGKPIGIVTDRDLAMKIVATGKDPLNMTAADVMNGNTVTVDIDAGVFDVCQTMREHAVRRLPVMENNQLTGIITLDDIIVLLEDELHDLSEVIRSESPPYALP
;
A
#
# COMPACT_ATOMS: atom_id res chain seq x y z
N MET A 1 -12.79 -8.48 11.81
CA MET A 1 -12.14 -8.31 10.49
C MET A 1 -10.67 -7.98 10.70
N THR A 2 -9.81 -8.73 10.07
CA THR A 2 -8.37 -8.54 10.08
C THR A 2 -7.85 -8.28 8.68
N LEU A 3 -6.57 -7.98 8.54
CA LEU A 3 -5.95 -7.80 7.23
C LEU A 3 -6.00 -9.05 6.36
N ARG A 4 -6.12 -10.23 6.95
CA ARG A 4 -6.29 -11.50 6.20
C ARG A 4 -7.50 -11.46 5.28
N ASP A 5 -8.52 -10.69 5.65
CA ASP A 5 -9.76 -10.58 4.87
C ASP A 5 -9.68 -9.53 3.74
N ILE A 6 -8.79 -8.54 3.86
CA ILE A 6 -8.83 -7.36 2.99
C ILE A 6 -7.50 -6.96 2.35
N ALA A 7 -6.36 -7.47 2.85
CA ALA A 7 -5.07 -7.14 2.26
C ALA A 7 -4.95 -7.73 0.85
N ARG A 8 -4.34 -6.97 -0.05
CA ARG A 8 -4.00 -7.48 -1.38
C ARG A 8 -2.92 -8.54 -1.25
N PRO A 9 -3.09 -9.71 -1.86
CA PRO A 9 -2.15 -10.81 -1.73
C PRO A 9 -0.83 -10.51 -2.44
N ARG A 10 0.19 -11.32 -2.14
CA ARG A 10 1.53 -11.15 -2.72
C ARG A 10 1.55 -11.15 -4.25
N GLU A 11 0.65 -11.90 -4.88
CA GLU A 11 0.54 -11.97 -6.35
C GLU A 11 0.15 -10.64 -6.98
N GLU A 12 -0.53 -9.77 -6.24
CA GLU A 12 -0.89 -8.41 -6.66
C GLU A 12 0.14 -7.36 -6.27
N LEU A 13 1.13 -7.75 -5.46
CA LEU A 13 2.19 -6.87 -4.99
C LEU A 13 3.28 -6.76 -6.05
N VAL A 14 3.72 -5.55 -6.34
CA VAL A 14 4.93 -5.33 -7.13
C VAL A 14 6.11 -5.19 -6.17
N SER A 15 7.11 -6.04 -6.34
CA SER A 15 8.32 -6.01 -5.53
C SER A 15 9.58 -6.07 -6.39
N ALA A 16 10.68 -5.60 -5.83
CA ALA A 16 11.98 -5.59 -6.48
C ALA A 16 13.09 -5.69 -5.44
N SER A 17 14.31 -5.93 -5.90
CA SER A 17 15.50 -5.91 -5.04
C SER A 17 16.09 -4.50 -4.91
N PRO A 18 16.96 -4.25 -3.90
CA PRO A 18 17.62 -2.96 -3.76
C PRO A 18 18.48 -2.57 -4.97
N ASP A 19 18.99 -3.53 -5.71
CA ASP A 19 19.85 -3.31 -6.88
C ASP A 19 19.07 -3.02 -8.17
N THR A 20 17.74 -3.08 -8.12
CA THR A 20 16.90 -2.86 -9.30
C THR A 20 17.04 -1.41 -9.77
N PRO A 21 17.35 -1.18 -11.07
CA PRO A 21 17.44 0.18 -11.62
C PRO A 21 16.12 0.94 -11.45
N VAL A 22 16.17 2.23 -11.15
CA VAL A 22 14.95 3.04 -10.98
C VAL A 22 14.11 3.11 -12.26
N THR A 23 14.74 3.02 -13.43
CA THR A 23 14.04 2.97 -14.71
C THR A 23 13.16 1.71 -14.83
N GLU A 24 13.61 0.59 -14.30
CA GLU A 24 12.82 -0.63 -14.24
C GLU A 24 11.66 -0.51 -13.25
N LEU A 25 11.88 0.11 -12.09
CA LEU A 25 10.80 0.40 -11.13
C LEU A 25 9.70 1.25 -11.77
N ALA A 26 10.10 2.31 -12.47
CA ALA A 26 9.15 3.18 -13.18
C ALA A 26 8.38 2.42 -14.26
N THR A 27 9.04 1.53 -14.99
CA THR A 27 8.41 0.68 -16.01
C THR A 27 7.39 -0.27 -15.38
N GLN A 28 7.73 -0.91 -14.27
CA GLN A 28 6.80 -1.79 -13.54
C GLN A 28 5.58 -1.02 -13.03
N MET A 29 5.77 0.19 -12.49
CA MET A 29 4.65 1.05 -12.04
C MET A 29 3.71 1.38 -13.19
N ARG A 30 4.26 1.71 -14.37
CA ARG A 30 3.47 2.02 -15.56
C ARG A 30 2.71 0.82 -16.08
N GLU A 31 3.38 -0.33 -16.22
CA GLU A 31 2.80 -1.55 -16.78
C GLU A 31 1.75 -2.18 -15.87
N ARG A 32 1.99 -2.14 -14.57
CA ARG A 32 1.08 -2.69 -13.56
C ARG A 32 0.05 -1.70 -13.05
N THR A 33 0.14 -0.44 -13.45
CA THR A 33 -0.74 0.66 -12.99
C THR A 33 -0.76 0.76 -11.46
N VAL A 34 0.41 0.77 -10.86
CA VAL A 34 0.61 0.91 -9.40
C VAL A 34 1.51 2.09 -9.10
N GLY A 35 1.31 2.72 -7.95
CA GLY A 35 2.09 3.87 -7.51
C GLY A 35 3.22 3.53 -6.55
N SER A 36 3.48 2.26 -6.29
CA SER A 36 4.54 1.84 -5.36
C SER A 36 5.12 0.48 -5.71
N VAL A 37 6.38 0.30 -5.34
CA VAL A 37 7.09 -0.98 -5.40
C VAL A 37 7.70 -1.25 -4.03
N VAL A 38 7.44 -2.41 -3.47
CA VAL A 38 8.08 -2.86 -2.23
C VAL A 38 9.46 -3.38 -2.56
N ILE A 39 10.46 -2.89 -1.84
CA ILE A 39 11.84 -3.37 -1.98
C ILE A 39 12.08 -4.40 -0.91
N GLU A 40 12.44 -5.59 -1.34
CA GLU A 40 12.63 -6.73 -0.44
C GLU A 40 14.00 -7.37 -0.61
N GLU A 41 14.47 -7.96 0.47
CA GLU A 41 15.71 -8.73 0.51
C GLU A 41 15.46 -9.96 1.39
N ALA A 42 15.73 -11.15 0.84
CA ALA A 42 15.47 -12.43 1.52
C ALA A 42 14.03 -12.58 2.05
N GLY A 43 13.04 -12.12 1.27
CA GLY A 43 11.61 -12.21 1.61
C GLY A 43 11.14 -11.16 2.62
N LYS A 44 12.01 -10.23 3.04
CA LYS A 44 11.67 -9.17 4.00
C LYS A 44 11.64 -7.82 3.31
N PRO A 45 10.60 -6.99 3.54
CA PRO A 45 10.58 -5.63 3.02
C PRO A 45 11.63 -4.79 3.74
N ILE A 46 12.47 -4.12 2.97
CA ILE A 46 13.50 -3.21 3.49
C ILE A 46 13.25 -1.76 3.11
N GLY A 47 12.30 -1.51 2.22
CA GLY A 47 11.92 -0.17 1.80
C GLY A 47 10.74 -0.19 0.86
N ILE A 48 10.24 1.00 0.56
CA ILE A 48 9.22 1.25 -0.46
C ILE A 48 9.68 2.39 -1.35
N VAL A 49 9.49 2.25 -2.65
CA VAL A 49 9.65 3.32 -3.63
C VAL A 49 8.29 3.66 -4.20
N THR A 50 7.92 4.93 -4.15
CA THR A 50 6.69 5.45 -4.74
C THR A 50 6.98 6.26 -6.00
N ASP A 51 5.95 6.47 -6.82
CA ASP A 51 6.01 7.38 -7.97
C ASP A 51 6.38 8.81 -7.54
N ARG A 52 5.92 9.25 -6.37
CA ARG A 52 6.33 10.53 -5.78
C ARG A 52 7.83 10.55 -5.46
N ASP A 53 8.40 9.47 -4.95
CA ASP A 53 9.84 9.38 -4.69
C ASP A 53 10.64 9.59 -5.97
N LEU A 54 10.23 8.98 -7.07
CA LEU A 54 10.89 9.14 -8.38
C LEU A 54 10.83 10.59 -8.85
N ALA A 55 9.68 11.24 -8.71
CA ALA A 55 9.51 12.64 -9.08
C ALA A 55 10.35 13.57 -8.20
N MET A 56 10.32 13.40 -6.88
CA MET A 56 10.93 14.31 -5.91
C MET A 56 12.42 14.10 -5.73
N LYS A 57 12.89 12.87 -5.84
CA LYS A 57 14.30 12.51 -5.56
C LYS A 57 15.16 12.43 -6.81
N ILE A 58 14.55 12.27 -7.98
CA ILE A 58 15.26 12.16 -9.26
C ILE A 58 14.97 13.37 -10.15
N VAL A 59 13.73 13.53 -10.58
CA VAL A 59 13.35 14.59 -11.55
C VAL A 59 13.56 15.97 -10.94
N ALA A 60 13.06 16.24 -9.74
CA ALA A 60 13.14 17.53 -9.08
C ALA A 60 14.58 17.94 -8.71
N THR A 61 15.49 16.98 -8.56
CA THR A 61 16.90 17.22 -8.21
C THR A 61 17.84 17.20 -9.41
N GLY A 62 17.31 16.93 -10.62
CA GLY A 62 18.11 16.88 -11.84
C GLY A 62 19.09 15.72 -11.92
N LYS A 63 18.88 14.65 -11.14
CA LYS A 63 19.74 13.48 -11.18
C LYS A 63 19.46 12.60 -12.39
N ASP A 64 20.49 11.85 -12.82
CA ASP A 64 20.37 10.92 -13.93
C ASP A 64 19.79 9.57 -13.47
N PRO A 65 18.57 9.21 -13.90
CA PRO A 65 17.96 7.95 -13.50
C PRO A 65 18.70 6.71 -13.98
N LEU A 66 19.51 6.82 -15.04
CA LEU A 66 20.26 5.69 -15.59
C LEU A 66 21.35 5.17 -14.64
N ASN A 67 21.76 5.96 -13.66
CA ASN A 67 22.82 5.61 -12.71
C ASN A 67 22.29 5.37 -11.29
N MET A 68 20.98 5.18 -11.13
CA MET A 68 20.34 5.04 -9.82
C MET A 68 19.61 3.71 -9.68
N THR A 69 19.64 3.17 -8.45
CA THR A 69 18.94 1.94 -8.08
C THR A 69 17.86 2.22 -7.03
N ALA A 70 17.05 1.20 -6.74
CA ALA A 70 16.02 1.28 -5.70
C ALA A 70 16.61 1.72 -4.36
N ALA A 71 17.79 1.22 -3.98
CA ALA A 71 18.47 1.59 -2.75
C ALA A 71 18.73 3.09 -2.63
N ASP A 72 18.95 3.80 -3.74
CA ASP A 72 19.24 5.23 -3.76
C ASP A 72 18.00 6.09 -3.46
N VAL A 73 16.80 5.59 -3.71
CA VAL A 73 15.56 6.36 -3.62
C VAL A 73 14.55 5.82 -2.63
N MET A 74 14.69 4.58 -2.17
CA MET A 74 13.75 3.97 -1.25
C MET A 74 13.71 4.67 0.11
N ASN A 75 12.53 4.62 0.75
CA ASN A 75 12.37 4.96 2.14
C ASN A 75 12.68 3.72 2.98
N GLY A 76 13.78 3.76 3.73
CA GLY A 76 14.34 2.59 4.41
C GLY A 76 13.70 2.25 5.76
N ASN A 77 12.89 3.14 6.34
CA ASN A 77 12.16 2.88 7.58
C ASN A 77 10.80 2.26 7.22
N THR A 78 10.83 0.98 6.84
CA THR A 78 9.63 0.28 6.44
C THR A 78 8.84 -0.15 7.66
N VAL A 79 7.71 0.50 7.88
CA VAL A 79 6.70 0.06 8.85
C VAL A 79 5.90 -1.07 8.21
N THR A 80 5.77 -2.18 8.92
CA THR A 80 5.00 -3.34 8.48
C THR A 80 3.90 -3.64 9.47
N VAL A 81 2.91 -4.41 9.03
CA VAL A 81 1.82 -4.90 9.89
C VAL A 81 1.65 -6.40 9.73
N ASP A 82 1.19 -7.05 10.79
CA ASP A 82 0.89 -8.47 10.76
C ASP A 82 -0.45 -8.72 10.05
N ILE A 83 -0.57 -9.86 9.35
CA ILE A 83 -1.79 -10.22 8.61
C ILE A 83 -3.01 -10.38 9.52
N ASP A 84 -2.80 -10.68 10.78
CA ASP A 84 -3.86 -10.81 11.77
C ASP A 84 -4.18 -9.51 12.51
N ALA A 85 -3.54 -8.41 12.15
CA ALA A 85 -3.85 -7.09 12.71
C ALA A 85 -5.27 -6.64 12.36
N GLY A 86 -5.93 -5.98 13.29
CA GLY A 86 -7.25 -5.40 13.07
C GLY A 86 -7.19 -4.13 12.21
N VAL A 87 -8.27 -3.84 11.51
CA VAL A 87 -8.36 -2.66 10.62
C VAL A 87 -8.12 -1.35 11.38
N PHE A 88 -8.65 -1.23 12.60
CA PHE A 88 -8.45 -0.03 13.41
C PHE A 88 -7.00 0.18 13.82
N ASP A 89 -6.29 -0.90 14.16
CA ASP A 89 -4.86 -0.84 14.50
C ASP A 89 -4.03 -0.40 13.29
N VAL A 90 -4.40 -0.88 12.11
CA VAL A 90 -3.76 -0.49 10.86
C VAL A 90 -3.97 0.99 10.56
N CYS A 91 -5.19 1.51 10.73
CA CYS A 91 -5.49 2.93 10.58
C CYS A 91 -4.66 3.79 11.54
N GLN A 92 -4.52 3.34 12.78
CA GLN A 92 -3.70 4.02 13.77
C GLN A 92 -2.22 4.03 13.36
N THR A 93 -1.70 2.91 12.90
CA THR A 93 -0.32 2.79 12.41
C THR A 93 -0.06 3.73 11.23
N MET A 94 -0.98 3.79 10.26
CA MET A 94 -0.89 4.70 9.13
C MET A 94 -0.84 6.17 9.58
N ARG A 95 -1.67 6.53 10.55
CA ARG A 95 -1.72 7.89 11.11
C ARG A 95 -0.43 8.25 11.84
N GLU A 96 0.06 7.35 12.70
CA GLU A 96 1.25 7.58 13.52
C GLU A 96 2.51 7.76 12.68
N HIS A 97 2.61 7.03 11.58
CA HIS A 97 3.78 7.05 10.70
C HIS A 97 3.58 7.92 9.45
N ALA A 98 2.42 8.54 9.29
CA ALA A 98 2.06 9.35 8.11
C ALA A 98 2.28 8.61 6.80
N VAL A 99 1.86 7.35 6.72
CA VAL A 99 2.01 6.47 5.55
C VAL A 99 0.64 6.03 5.02
N ARG A 100 0.55 5.83 3.71
CA ARG A 100 -0.67 5.40 3.02
C ARG A 100 -0.64 3.94 2.59
N ARG A 101 0.48 3.27 2.78
CA ARG A 101 0.71 1.89 2.36
C ARG A 101 1.53 1.18 3.41
N LEU A 102 1.15 -0.05 3.71
CA LEU A 102 1.88 -0.88 4.66
C LEU A 102 2.06 -2.28 4.08
N PRO A 103 3.31 -2.76 3.97
CA PRO A 103 3.55 -4.17 3.70
C PRO A 103 2.98 -5.04 4.81
N VAL A 104 2.35 -6.15 4.42
CA VAL A 104 1.72 -7.10 5.34
C VAL A 104 2.60 -8.32 5.47
N MET A 105 2.85 -8.73 6.71
CA MET A 105 3.72 -9.84 7.05
C MET A 105 2.93 -11.00 7.63
N GLU A 106 3.35 -12.21 7.29
CA GLU A 106 2.90 -13.46 7.93
C GLU A 106 4.11 -14.37 8.11
N ASN A 107 4.29 -14.92 9.32
CA ASN A 107 5.42 -15.79 9.63
C ASN A 107 6.78 -15.20 9.22
N ASN A 108 6.96 -13.91 9.46
CA ASN A 108 8.18 -13.16 9.16
C ASN A 108 8.51 -13.08 7.64
N GLN A 109 7.50 -13.25 6.79
CA GLN A 109 7.60 -13.14 5.34
C GLN A 109 6.59 -12.13 4.80
N LEU A 110 6.98 -11.41 3.76
CA LEU A 110 6.08 -10.51 3.04
C LEU A 110 4.97 -11.30 2.34
N THR A 111 3.71 -11.02 2.68
CA THR A 111 2.56 -11.75 2.17
C THR A 111 1.56 -10.89 1.41
N GLY A 112 1.65 -9.57 1.51
CA GLY A 112 0.73 -8.68 0.81
C GLY A 112 0.97 -7.21 1.12
N ILE A 113 0.02 -6.39 0.75
CA ILE A 113 0.02 -4.95 0.99
C ILE A 113 -1.39 -4.48 1.35
N ILE A 114 -1.48 -3.50 2.23
CA ILE A 114 -2.72 -2.78 2.52
C ILE A 114 -2.51 -1.29 2.25
N THR A 115 -3.47 -0.67 1.57
CA THR A 115 -3.42 0.77 1.30
C THR A 115 -4.56 1.50 1.99
N LEU A 116 -4.38 2.80 2.20
CA LEU A 116 -5.45 3.66 2.69
C LEU A 116 -6.67 3.61 1.77
N ASP A 117 -6.45 3.57 0.46
CA ASP A 117 -7.54 3.54 -0.51
C ASP A 117 -8.38 2.26 -0.37
N ASP A 118 -7.75 1.12 -0.14
CA ASP A 118 -8.45 -0.15 0.12
C ASP A 118 -9.34 -0.07 1.36
N ILE A 119 -8.86 0.58 2.42
CA ILE A 119 -9.63 0.76 3.66
C ILE A 119 -10.81 1.71 3.44
N ILE A 120 -10.62 2.80 2.70
CA ILE A 120 -11.71 3.74 2.41
C ILE A 120 -12.82 3.07 1.60
N VAL A 121 -12.48 2.30 0.58
CA VAL A 121 -13.47 1.55 -0.22
C VAL A 121 -14.22 0.55 0.66
N LEU A 122 -13.52 -0.20 1.51
CA LEU A 122 -14.14 -1.12 2.46
C LEU A 122 -15.16 -0.40 3.36
N LEU A 123 -14.78 0.72 3.94
CA LEU A 123 -15.67 1.48 4.84
C LEU A 123 -16.88 2.03 4.11
N GLU A 124 -16.72 2.45 2.85
CA GLU A 124 -17.84 2.89 2.01
C GLU A 124 -18.83 1.74 1.79
N ASP A 125 -18.35 0.56 1.43
CA ASP A 125 -19.18 -0.62 1.20
C ASP A 125 -19.95 -1.01 2.47
N GLU A 126 -19.30 -1.02 3.62
CA GLU A 126 -19.93 -1.34 4.90
C GLU A 126 -21.01 -0.31 5.29
N LEU A 127 -20.75 0.99 5.09
CA LEU A 127 -21.72 2.04 5.33
C LEU A 127 -22.93 1.93 4.39
N HIS A 128 -22.68 1.60 3.13
CA HIS A 128 -23.73 1.38 2.14
C HIS A 128 -24.66 0.26 2.59
N ASP A 129 -24.12 -0.90 2.93
CA ASP A 129 -24.87 -2.07 3.40
C ASP A 129 -25.72 -1.74 4.63
N LEU A 130 -25.12 -1.07 5.62
CA LEU A 130 -25.85 -0.65 6.82
C LEU A 130 -26.98 0.33 6.51
N SER A 131 -26.78 1.26 5.58
CA SER A 131 -27.82 2.22 5.19
C SER A 131 -28.97 1.54 4.44
N GLU A 132 -28.69 0.50 3.67
CA GLU A 132 -29.72 -0.29 3.00
C GLU A 132 -30.60 -1.07 3.98
N VAL A 133 -30.04 -1.57 5.08
CA VAL A 133 -30.82 -2.17 6.16
C VAL A 133 -31.84 -1.18 6.72
N ILE A 134 -31.39 0.04 7.03
CA ILE A 134 -32.27 1.12 7.56
C ILE A 134 -33.38 1.42 6.54
N ARG A 135 -33.04 1.55 5.26
CA ARG A 135 -34.02 1.83 4.19
C ARG A 135 -35.06 0.73 4.04
N SER A 136 -34.66 -0.52 4.20
CA SER A 136 -35.55 -1.67 4.07
C SER A 136 -36.48 -1.86 5.27
N GLU A 137 -36.02 -1.53 6.48
CA GLU A 137 -36.79 -1.71 7.72
C GLU A 137 -37.71 -0.56 8.07
N SER A 138 -37.46 0.61 7.55
CA SER A 138 -38.17 1.85 7.91
C SER A 138 -38.71 2.62 6.70
N PRO A 139 -39.50 1.99 5.82
CA PRO A 139 -40.19 2.79 4.80
C PRO A 139 -41.31 3.65 5.45
N PRO A 140 -41.52 4.89 5.07
CA PRO A 140 -40.85 5.59 3.97
C PRO A 140 -39.89 6.66 4.47
N TYR A 141 -38.71 6.30 4.93
CA TYR A 141 -37.68 7.32 5.07
C TYR A 141 -37.31 7.83 3.68
N ALA A 142 -38.05 8.85 3.23
CA ALA A 142 -37.59 9.66 2.14
C ALA A 142 -36.38 10.44 2.68
N LEU A 143 -35.20 9.96 2.38
CA LEU A 143 -34.02 10.79 2.52
C LEU A 143 -34.13 11.93 1.51
N PRO A 144 -33.80 13.15 1.92
CA PRO A 144 -33.82 14.29 1.03
C PRO A 144 -32.90 14.14 -0.16
#